data_d0a8e9b2ff440d9dd765b00665f9c2e9
#
_entry.id   d0a8e9b2ff440d9dd765b00665f9c2e9
#
_cell.length_a   1.000
_cell.length_b   1.000
_cell.length_c   1.000
_cell.angle_alpha   90.00
_cell.angle_beta   90.00
_cell.angle_gamma   90.00
#
_symmetry.space_group_name_H-M   'P 1'
#
loop_
_entity.id
_entity.type
_entity.pdbx_description
1 polymer ?
#
loop_
_entity_poly.entity_id
_entity_poly.type
_entity_poly.pdbx_seq_one_letter_code
_entity_poly.pdbx_strand_id
1 'polypeptide(L)'
;PKVIDYSGNGTWYSEHYISGESPNRLSEVTGQKILLQAIEKIQLMLSKTARATTVGEYADTLYGKIQGSLDLIPHIKLDVADNITKIASTLVAFLADYGDQEFTLAYCHGDFHQGNILSNEDVYWILDWEYSEEKQIAYDFLILLLESRTESGYSSRFLRLITSDLDAYNAEVAGGWPNMNWQDSKNIYLTVFLLEELAFYIEENANPLFYKKSDVLEIRCNEFMTIVADFPQKQLT
;
A
#
# COMPACT_ATOMS: atom_id res chain seq x y z
N PRO A 1 -20.89 -1.56 3.91
CA PRO A 1 -22.11 -1.36 4.69
C PRO A 1 -22.97 -0.23 4.11
N LYS A 2 -24.27 -0.29 4.35
CA LYS A 2 -25.18 0.79 3.93
C LYS A 2 -25.31 1.81 5.05
N VAL A 3 -25.02 3.09 4.77
CA VAL A 3 -25.27 4.16 5.73
C VAL A 3 -26.78 4.23 6.04
N ILE A 4 -27.11 4.22 7.32
CA ILE A 4 -28.50 4.27 7.84
C ILE A 4 -28.87 5.70 8.17
N ASP A 5 -27.96 6.43 8.84
CA ASP A 5 -28.21 7.78 9.34
C ASP A 5 -26.88 8.54 9.46
N TYR A 6 -26.93 9.87 9.44
CA TYR A 6 -25.77 10.73 9.60
C TYR A 6 -26.16 12.09 10.19
N SER A 7 -25.22 12.76 10.86
CA SER A 7 -25.42 14.13 11.34
C SER A 7 -25.40 15.13 10.19
N GLY A 8 -26.22 16.17 10.29
CA GLY A 8 -26.28 17.24 9.29
C GLY A 8 -24.97 18.03 9.13
N ASN A 9 -24.06 17.94 10.10
CA ASN A 9 -22.73 18.57 10.06
C ASN A 9 -21.57 17.56 9.77
N GLY A 10 -21.89 16.31 9.47
CA GLY A 10 -20.91 15.27 9.11
C GLY A 10 -20.05 14.76 10.27
N THR A 11 -20.42 15.04 11.53
CA THR A 11 -19.60 14.63 12.69
C THR A 11 -19.75 13.17 13.07
N TRP A 12 -20.81 12.51 12.62
CA TRP A 12 -21.03 11.08 12.81
C TRP A 12 -21.96 10.52 11.73
N TYR A 13 -21.84 9.24 11.50
CA TYR A 13 -22.78 8.43 10.70
C TYR A 13 -23.01 7.08 11.38
N SER A 14 -24.10 6.44 11.05
CA SER A 14 -24.38 5.05 11.41
C SER A 14 -24.61 4.22 10.16
N GLU A 15 -24.19 2.98 10.22
CA GLU A 15 -24.32 2.05 9.10
C GLU A 15 -24.79 0.67 9.61
N HIS A 16 -25.24 -0.17 8.68
CA HIS A 16 -25.62 -1.52 9.03
C HIS A 16 -24.43 -2.29 9.60
N TYR A 17 -24.62 -2.85 10.79
CA TYR A 17 -23.66 -3.80 11.35
C TYR A 17 -23.62 -5.06 10.48
N ILE A 18 -22.43 -5.44 10.05
CA ILE A 18 -22.16 -6.69 9.34
C ILE A 18 -21.59 -7.67 10.36
N SER A 19 -22.35 -8.73 10.66
CA SER A 19 -21.85 -9.84 11.45
C SER A 19 -21.02 -10.74 10.55
N GLY A 20 -19.76 -11.01 10.92
CA GLY A 20 -18.88 -11.86 10.15
C GLY A 20 -17.55 -12.03 10.82
N GLU A 21 -16.74 -12.93 10.27
CA GLU A 21 -15.38 -13.21 10.70
C GLU A 21 -14.39 -12.90 9.57
N SER A 22 -13.21 -12.41 9.91
CA SER A 22 -12.15 -12.22 8.93
C SER A 22 -11.51 -13.56 8.52
N PRO A 23 -10.94 -13.67 7.30
CA PRO A 23 -10.37 -14.92 6.79
C PRO A 23 -9.38 -15.60 7.74
N ASN A 24 -8.58 -14.83 8.46
CA ASN A 24 -7.58 -15.34 9.42
C ASN A 24 -8.19 -15.95 10.71
N ARG A 25 -9.49 -15.81 10.94
CA ARG A 25 -10.23 -16.40 12.06
C ARG A 25 -11.03 -17.63 11.66
N LEU A 26 -11.12 -17.90 10.37
CA LEU A 26 -11.81 -19.07 9.82
C LEU A 26 -10.87 -20.28 9.75
N SER A 27 -11.41 -21.44 9.38
CA SER A 27 -10.55 -22.57 9.03
C SER A 27 -9.66 -22.18 7.83
N GLU A 28 -8.46 -22.73 7.75
CA GLU A 28 -7.49 -22.43 6.69
C GLU A 28 -8.12 -22.53 5.29
N VAL A 29 -8.83 -23.59 5.00
CA VAL A 29 -9.49 -23.81 3.70
C VAL A 29 -10.55 -22.76 3.41
N THR A 30 -11.40 -22.44 4.41
CA THR A 30 -12.47 -21.45 4.23
C THR A 30 -11.88 -20.05 4.10
N GLY A 31 -10.92 -19.69 4.96
CA GLY A 31 -10.26 -18.40 4.94
C GLY A 31 -9.54 -18.14 3.62
N GLN A 32 -8.82 -19.12 3.10
CA GLN A 32 -8.15 -19.02 1.81
C GLN A 32 -9.15 -18.85 0.65
N LYS A 33 -10.26 -19.60 0.65
CA LYS A 33 -11.32 -19.42 -0.36
C LYS A 33 -11.88 -18.01 -0.38
N ILE A 34 -12.21 -17.45 0.81
CA ILE A 34 -12.76 -16.10 0.92
C ILE A 34 -11.73 -15.05 0.48
N LEU A 35 -10.47 -15.22 0.87
CA LEU A 35 -9.38 -14.32 0.47
C LEU A 35 -9.22 -14.30 -1.05
N LEU A 36 -9.20 -15.44 -1.72
CA LEU A 36 -9.11 -15.53 -3.17
C LEU A 36 -10.29 -14.83 -3.86
N GLN A 37 -11.51 -15.03 -3.37
CA GLN A 37 -12.69 -14.34 -3.91
C GLN A 37 -12.61 -12.82 -3.73
N ALA A 38 -12.09 -12.34 -2.60
CA ALA A 38 -11.86 -10.90 -2.37
C ALA A 38 -10.78 -10.34 -3.32
N ILE A 39 -9.68 -11.08 -3.53
CA ILE A 39 -8.63 -10.74 -4.50
C ILE A 39 -9.22 -10.61 -5.91
N GLU A 40 -10.04 -11.56 -6.37
CA GLU A 40 -10.70 -11.50 -7.68
C GLU A 40 -11.56 -10.23 -7.84
N LYS A 41 -12.23 -9.78 -6.78
CA LYS A 41 -13.01 -8.53 -6.82
C LYS A 41 -12.13 -7.29 -6.93
N ILE A 42 -11.05 -7.23 -6.18
CA ILE A 42 -10.07 -6.15 -6.30
C ILE A 42 -9.46 -6.12 -7.70
N GLN A 43 -9.04 -7.27 -8.25
CA GLN A 43 -8.51 -7.37 -9.60
C GLN A 43 -9.50 -6.86 -10.66
N LEU A 44 -10.79 -7.20 -10.52
CA LEU A 44 -11.83 -6.72 -11.42
C LEU A 44 -12.00 -5.19 -11.34
N MET A 45 -11.91 -4.60 -10.16
CA MET A 45 -11.95 -3.15 -9.98
C MET A 45 -10.71 -2.49 -10.61
N LEU A 46 -9.53 -2.99 -10.31
CA LEU A 46 -8.27 -2.49 -10.85
C LEU A 46 -8.28 -2.51 -12.39
N SER A 47 -8.73 -3.63 -13.00
CA SER A 47 -8.80 -3.76 -14.46
C SER A 47 -9.75 -2.77 -15.12
N LYS A 48 -10.81 -2.34 -14.43
CA LYS A 48 -11.79 -1.36 -14.94
C LYS A 48 -11.35 0.09 -14.78
N THR A 49 -10.43 0.35 -13.88
CA THR A 49 -9.96 1.70 -13.54
C THR A 49 -8.52 1.95 -14.00
N ALA A 50 -7.88 0.94 -14.59
CA ALA A 50 -6.50 1.02 -15.06
C ALA A 50 -6.32 2.12 -16.12
N ARG A 51 -5.27 2.92 -15.93
CA ARG A 51 -4.80 3.90 -16.92
C ARG A 51 -3.27 3.95 -16.97
N ALA A 52 -2.75 4.35 -18.11
CA ALA A 52 -1.32 4.55 -18.29
C ALA A 52 -0.87 5.92 -17.76
N THR A 53 0.37 5.97 -17.27
CA THR A 53 1.18 7.16 -16.98
C THR A 53 2.64 6.78 -17.23
N THR A 54 3.58 7.66 -16.93
CA THR A 54 5.00 7.29 -16.90
C THR A 54 5.50 7.17 -15.45
N VAL A 55 6.57 6.40 -15.27
CA VAL A 55 7.23 6.23 -13.96
C VAL A 55 7.65 7.60 -13.40
N GLY A 56 8.23 8.46 -14.25
CA GLY A 56 8.71 9.78 -13.85
C GLY A 56 7.58 10.71 -13.39
N GLU A 57 6.51 10.83 -14.18
CA GLU A 57 5.35 11.67 -13.83
C GLU A 57 4.73 11.26 -12.50
N TYR A 58 4.63 9.94 -12.26
CA TYR A 58 4.05 9.46 -11.01
C TYR A 58 4.99 9.63 -9.81
N ALA A 59 6.29 9.35 -10.00
CA ALA A 59 7.30 9.57 -8.96
C ALA A 59 7.39 11.04 -8.54
N ASP A 60 7.35 11.98 -9.48
CA ASP A 60 7.33 13.42 -9.21
C ASP A 60 6.06 13.84 -8.45
N THR A 61 4.92 13.27 -8.80
CA THR A 61 3.64 13.49 -8.09
C THR A 61 3.75 13.05 -6.64
N LEU A 62 4.25 11.83 -6.38
CA LEU A 62 4.44 11.31 -5.03
C LEU A 62 5.46 12.13 -4.23
N TYR A 63 6.56 12.53 -4.86
CA TYR A 63 7.56 13.35 -4.21
C TYR A 63 6.99 14.71 -3.78
N GLY A 64 6.24 15.36 -4.67
CA GLY A 64 5.54 16.62 -4.35
C GLY A 64 4.54 16.46 -3.20
N LYS A 65 3.79 15.36 -3.18
CA LYS A 65 2.84 14.99 -2.11
C LYS A 65 3.56 14.82 -0.76
N ILE A 66 4.68 14.09 -0.75
CA ILE A 66 5.54 13.89 0.43
C ILE A 66 6.05 15.23 0.98
N GLN A 67 6.63 16.07 0.13
CA GLN A 67 7.17 17.35 0.56
C GLN A 67 6.09 18.29 1.11
N GLY A 68 4.95 18.40 0.41
CA GLY A 68 3.84 19.25 0.85
C GLY A 68 3.22 18.80 2.16
N SER A 69 3.11 17.48 2.38
CA SER A 69 2.54 16.94 3.62
C SER A 69 3.52 17.00 4.79
N LEU A 70 4.83 16.88 4.53
CA LEU A 70 5.87 16.98 5.56
C LEU A 70 5.86 18.33 6.26
N ASP A 71 5.63 19.40 5.51
CA ASP A 71 5.51 20.77 6.04
C ASP A 71 4.30 20.96 6.97
N LEU A 72 3.31 20.07 6.88
CA LEU A 72 2.09 20.13 7.68
C LEU A 72 2.19 19.36 9.00
N ILE A 73 3.24 18.56 9.22
CA ILE A 73 3.38 17.78 10.45
C ILE A 73 3.88 18.68 11.58
N PRO A 74 3.06 19.01 12.58
CA PRO A 74 3.48 19.85 13.70
C PRO A 74 4.55 19.10 14.53
N HIS A 75 5.63 19.78 14.87
CA HIS A 75 6.67 19.27 15.79
C HIS A 75 7.41 18.00 15.33
N ILE A 76 7.47 17.73 14.01
CA ILE A 76 8.34 16.68 13.51
C ILE A 76 9.79 16.94 13.94
N LYS A 77 10.49 15.91 14.38
CA LYS A 77 11.92 16.02 14.69
C LYS A 77 12.70 16.26 13.40
N LEU A 78 13.67 17.17 13.44
CA LEU A 78 14.45 17.56 12.25
C LEU A 78 15.17 16.36 11.61
N ASP A 79 15.73 15.48 12.42
CA ASP A 79 16.41 14.28 11.95
C ASP A 79 15.45 13.28 11.26
N VAL A 80 14.20 13.19 11.72
CA VAL A 80 13.16 12.39 11.06
C VAL A 80 12.76 13.02 9.73
N ALA A 81 12.56 14.34 9.67
CA ALA A 81 12.25 15.05 8.44
C ALA A 81 13.37 14.93 7.39
N ASP A 82 14.63 15.08 7.82
CA ASP A 82 15.82 14.91 6.98
C ASP A 82 15.91 13.47 6.43
N ASN A 83 15.66 12.48 7.26
CA ASN A 83 15.66 11.07 6.84
C ASN A 83 14.55 10.79 5.84
N ILE A 84 13.33 11.30 6.04
CA ILE A 84 12.21 11.17 5.11
C ILE A 84 12.58 11.78 3.75
N THR A 85 13.12 13.00 3.75
CA THR A 85 13.54 13.67 2.52
C THR A 85 14.64 12.87 1.80
N LYS A 86 15.60 12.34 2.54
CA LYS A 86 16.66 11.48 2.01
C LYS A 86 16.11 10.19 1.40
N ILE A 87 15.19 9.51 2.07
CA ILE A 87 14.54 8.29 1.56
C ILE A 87 13.83 8.62 0.24
N ALA A 88 12.96 9.62 0.25
CA ALA A 88 12.19 10.01 -0.94
C ALA A 88 13.10 10.37 -2.12
N SER A 89 14.12 11.21 -1.89
CA SER A 89 15.08 11.61 -2.92
C SER A 89 15.86 10.41 -3.49
N THR A 90 16.23 9.45 -2.65
CA THR A 90 16.96 8.24 -3.10
C THR A 90 16.06 7.36 -3.98
N LEU A 91 14.80 7.18 -3.60
CA LEU A 91 13.84 6.39 -4.37
C LEU A 91 13.51 7.05 -5.73
N VAL A 92 13.31 8.38 -5.73
CA VAL A 92 13.09 9.13 -6.98
C VAL A 92 14.31 9.10 -7.89
N ALA A 93 15.52 9.25 -7.34
CA ALA A 93 16.75 9.14 -8.13
C ALA A 93 16.90 7.77 -8.78
N PHE A 94 16.52 6.69 -8.09
CA PHE A 94 16.50 5.35 -8.68
C PHE A 94 15.48 5.24 -9.82
N LEU A 95 14.28 5.82 -9.66
CA LEU A 95 13.23 5.78 -10.68
C LEU A 95 13.52 6.67 -11.90
N ALA A 96 14.44 7.62 -11.79
CA ALA A 96 14.80 8.53 -12.89
C ALA A 96 15.34 7.80 -14.12
N ASP A 97 16.04 6.66 -13.93
CA ASP A 97 16.53 5.82 -15.02
C ASP A 97 15.41 5.15 -15.84
N TYR A 98 14.20 5.12 -15.27
CA TYR A 98 12.99 4.53 -15.86
C TYR A 98 11.92 5.57 -16.18
N GLY A 99 12.27 6.87 -16.14
CA GLY A 99 11.32 7.98 -16.18
C GLY A 99 10.30 7.93 -17.32
N ASP A 100 10.74 7.57 -18.53
CA ASP A 100 9.88 7.48 -19.72
C ASP A 100 9.15 6.15 -19.87
N GLN A 101 9.39 5.18 -18.96
CA GLN A 101 8.74 3.88 -19.04
C GLN A 101 7.25 4.00 -18.71
N GLU A 102 6.41 3.37 -19.53
CA GLU A 102 4.96 3.28 -19.27
C GLU A 102 4.70 2.52 -17.97
N PHE A 103 3.78 3.05 -17.17
CA PHE A 103 3.42 2.56 -15.87
C PHE A 103 1.90 2.57 -15.70
N THR A 104 1.35 1.60 -14.97
CA THR A 104 -0.10 1.47 -14.83
C THR A 104 -0.55 1.87 -13.45
N LEU A 105 -1.46 2.85 -13.39
CA LEU A 105 -2.22 3.22 -12.20
C LEU A 105 -3.63 2.64 -12.27
N ALA A 106 -4.23 2.42 -11.11
CA ALA A 106 -5.62 2.02 -10.98
C ALA A 106 -6.21 2.57 -9.68
N TYR A 107 -7.52 2.59 -9.56
CA TYR A 107 -8.18 2.95 -8.30
C TYR A 107 -8.08 1.77 -7.34
N CYS A 108 -7.22 1.89 -6.32
CA CYS A 108 -6.93 0.85 -5.34
C CYS A 108 -7.81 1.02 -4.09
N HIS A 109 -7.95 -0.06 -3.33
CA HIS A 109 -8.57 -0.02 -2.00
C HIS A 109 -7.75 0.84 -1.02
N GLY A 110 -6.43 0.76 -1.12
CA GLY A 110 -5.49 1.55 -0.33
C GLY A 110 -5.11 0.95 1.02
N ASP A 111 -5.90 0.00 1.53
CA ASP A 111 -5.65 -0.72 2.79
C ASP A 111 -6.15 -2.17 2.72
N PHE A 112 -5.87 -2.88 1.62
CA PHE A 112 -6.37 -4.22 1.37
C PHE A 112 -5.60 -5.27 2.16
N HIS A 113 -6.15 -5.68 3.30
CA HIS A 113 -5.61 -6.75 4.13
C HIS A 113 -6.74 -7.62 4.71
N GLN A 114 -6.39 -8.79 5.27
CA GLN A 114 -7.37 -9.77 5.75
C GLN A 114 -8.32 -9.22 6.83
N GLY A 115 -7.87 -8.24 7.63
CA GLY A 115 -8.70 -7.59 8.65
C GLY A 115 -9.86 -6.78 8.08
N ASN A 116 -9.72 -6.28 6.84
CA ASN A 116 -10.74 -5.51 6.13
C ASN A 116 -11.64 -6.38 5.25
N ILE A 117 -11.59 -7.70 5.42
CA ILE A 117 -12.49 -8.66 4.79
C ILE A 117 -13.32 -9.34 5.88
N LEU A 118 -14.64 -9.27 5.77
CA LEU A 118 -15.56 -10.01 6.62
C LEU A 118 -16.32 -11.04 5.79
N SER A 119 -16.57 -12.20 6.36
CA SER A 119 -17.38 -13.26 5.75
C SER A 119 -18.43 -13.78 6.73
N ASN A 120 -19.62 -14.02 6.21
CA ASN A 120 -20.68 -14.71 6.92
C ASN A 120 -21.31 -15.71 5.94
N GLU A 121 -21.13 -16.99 6.23
CA GLU A 121 -21.54 -18.09 5.36
C GLU A 121 -20.94 -17.94 3.93
N ASP A 122 -21.79 -17.74 2.92
CA ASP A 122 -21.39 -17.62 1.51
C ASP A 122 -21.23 -16.16 1.03
N VAL A 123 -21.41 -15.18 1.93
CA VAL A 123 -21.31 -13.76 1.59
C VAL A 123 -20.06 -13.17 2.24
N TYR A 124 -19.34 -12.35 1.50
CA TYR A 124 -18.22 -11.57 2.04
C TYR A 124 -18.31 -10.11 1.65
N TRP A 125 -17.67 -9.28 2.45
CA TRP A 125 -17.58 -7.83 2.26
C TRP A 125 -16.13 -7.39 2.37
N ILE A 126 -15.74 -6.45 1.52
CA ILE A 126 -14.49 -5.72 1.64
C ILE A 126 -14.87 -4.37 2.25
N LEU A 127 -14.27 -4.05 3.39
CA LEU A 127 -14.60 -2.91 4.23
C LEU A 127 -13.48 -1.88 4.20
N ASP A 128 -13.77 -0.71 4.76
CA ASP A 128 -12.76 0.32 5.06
C ASP A 128 -12.07 0.91 3.82
N TRP A 129 -12.90 1.50 2.95
CA TRP A 129 -12.49 2.13 1.70
C TRP A 129 -12.01 3.58 1.87
N GLU A 130 -11.73 4.03 3.09
CA GLU A 130 -11.39 5.43 3.36
C GLU A 130 -10.05 5.87 2.74
N TYR A 131 -9.15 4.93 2.48
CA TYR A 131 -7.85 5.16 1.82
C TYR A 131 -7.87 4.89 0.32
N SER A 132 -9.07 4.68 -0.25
CA SER A 132 -9.17 4.36 -1.66
C SER A 132 -8.83 5.58 -2.52
N GLU A 133 -7.82 5.41 -3.35
CA GLU A 133 -7.32 6.42 -4.28
C GLU A 133 -6.62 5.76 -5.48
N GLU A 134 -6.21 6.59 -6.43
CA GLU A 134 -5.44 6.12 -7.57
C GLU A 134 -3.98 5.88 -7.16
N LYS A 135 -3.54 4.63 -7.28
CA LYS A 135 -2.19 4.15 -6.96
C LYS A 135 -1.68 3.22 -8.04
N GLN A 136 -0.44 2.76 -7.90
CA GLN A 136 0.07 1.70 -8.77
C GLN A 136 -0.82 0.47 -8.70
N ILE A 137 -1.01 -0.19 -9.84
CA ILE A 137 -1.93 -1.34 -9.97
C ILE A 137 -1.59 -2.51 -9.02
N ALA A 138 -0.34 -2.63 -8.57
CA ALA A 138 0.10 -3.67 -7.64
C ALA A 138 -0.06 -3.30 -6.16
N TYR A 139 -0.50 -2.09 -5.83
CA TYR A 139 -0.47 -1.58 -4.46
C TYR A 139 -1.19 -2.48 -3.47
N ASP A 140 -2.45 -2.80 -3.71
CA ASP A 140 -3.26 -3.63 -2.80
C ASP A 140 -2.70 -5.05 -2.63
N PHE A 141 -2.13 -5.60 -3.70
CA PHE A 141 -1.44 -6.88 -3.65
C PHE A 141 -0.19 -6.82 -2.75
N LEU A 142 0.60 -5.75 -2.86
CA LEU A 142 1.80 -5.56 -2.04
C LEU A 142 1.45 -5.28 -0.57
N ILE A 143 0.36 -4.56 -0.28
CA ILE A 143 -0.17 -4.41 1.09
C ILE A 143 -0.45 -5.77 1.71
N LEU A 144 -1.18 -6.63 0.99
CA LEU A 144 -1.54 -7.96 1.45
C LEU A 144 -0.31 -8.86 1.63
N LEU A 145 0.56 -8.91 0.62
CA LEU A 145 1.74 -9.77 0.58
C LEU A 145 2.77 -9.42 1.66
N LEU A 146 2.99 -8.12 1.86
CA LEU A 146 3.95 -7.62 2.84
C LEU A 146 3.37 -7.54 4.25
N GLU A 147 2.07 -7.82 4.42
CA GLU A 147 1.40 -7.56 5.70
C GLU A 147 1.79 -6.17 6.24
N SER A 148 1.74 -5.15 5.37
CA SER A 148 2.35 -3.83 5.63
C SER A 148 1.71 -3.09 6.81
N ARG A 149 0.53 -3.52 7.24
CA ARG A 149 -0.19 -2.96 8.40
C ARG A 149 0.17 -3.63 9.73
N THR A 150 1.12 -4.57 9.76
CA THR A 150 1.63 -5.13 11.01
C THR A 150 2.70 -4.23 11.63
N GLU A 151 2.77 -4.21 12.97
CA GLU A 151 3.60 -3.25 13.71
C GLU A 151 5.11 -3.43 13.51
N SER A 152 5.59 -4.62 13.18
CA SER A 152 7.02 -4.92 13.11
C SER A 152 7.40 -5.81 11.94
N GLY A 153 8.68 -5.78 11.57
CA GLY A 153 9.27 -6.69 10.59
C GLY A 153 9.00 -6.33 9.12
N TYR A 154 8.50 -5.13 8.85
CA TYR A 154 8.23 -4.67 7.49
C TYR A 154 9.48 -4.69 6.61
N SER A 155 10.60 -4.15 7.08
CA SER A 155 11.87 -4.14 6.34
C SER A 155 12.34 -5.56 5.98
N SER A 156 12.26 -6.49 6.93
CA SER A 156 12.67 -7.89 6.69
C SER A 156 11.78 -8.58 5.64
N ARG A 157 10.46 -8.33 5.67
CA ARG A 157 9.53 -8.88 4.68
C ARG A 157 9.79 -8.28 3.31
N PHE A 158 9.99 -6.96 3.24
CA PHE A 158 10.30 -6.27 2.00
C PHE A 158 11.60 -6.75 1.36
N LEU A 159 12.70 -6.83 2.14
CA LEU A 159 14.00 -7.30 1.66
C LEU A 159 13.97 -8.77 1.19
N ARG A 160 13.16 -9.61 1.85
CA ARG A 160 12.91 -10.97 1.39
C ARG A 160 12.15 -10.98 0.06
N LEU A 161 11.19 -10.08 -0.13
CA LEU A 161 10.41 -9.97 -1.35
C LEU A 161 11.28 -9.59 -2.56
N ILE A 162 12.27 -8.70 -2.39
CA ILE A 162 13.22 -8.33 -3.45
C ILE A 162 13.93 -9.57 -4.02
N THR A 163 14.31 -10.52 -3.16
CA THR A 163 15.06 -11.72 -3.55
C THR A 163 14.17 -12.91 -3.89
N SER A 164 12.86 -12.80 -3.72
CA SER A 164 11.91 -13.89 -3.97
C SER A 164 11.52 -13.98 -5.44
N ASP A 165 11.14 -15.18 -5.86
CA ASP A 165 10.42 -15.41 -7.10
C ASP A 165 8.95 -15.02 -6.90
N LEU A 166 8.64 -13.76 -7.26
CA LEU A 166 7.27 -13.24 -7.17
C LEU A 166 6.32 -13.88 -8.17
N ASP A 167 6.80 -14.39 -9.30
CA ASP A 167 5.95 -15.01 -10.30
C ASP A 167 5.39 -16.33 -9.78
N ALA A 168 6.20 -17.12 -9.07
CA ALA A 168 5.74 -18.34 -8.42
C ALA A 168 4.69 -18.04 -7.33
N TYR A 169 4.94 -17.04 -6.49
CA TYR A 169 4.01 -16.63 -5.45
C TYR A 169 2.72 -16.02 -6.02
N ASN A 170 2.83 -15.19 -7.06
CA ASN A 170 1.69 -14.59 -7.74
C ASN A 170 0.79 -15.64 -8.41
N ALA A 171 1.37 -16.67 -9.01
CA ALA A 171 0.63 -17.78 -9.60
C ALA A 171 -0.13 -18.60 -8.53
N GLU A 172 0.47 -18.77 -7.35
CA GLU A 172 -0.10 -19.57 -6.25
C GLU A 172 -1.23 -18.84 -5.49
N VAL A 173 -1.04 -17.53 -5.23
CA VAL A 173 -1.93 -16.75 -4.35
C VAL A 173 -3.01 -15.98 -5.11
N ALA A 174 -2.71 -15.49 -6.31
CA ALA A 174 -3.57 -14.53 -7.00
C ALA A 174 -4.10 -15.01 -8.37
N GLY A 175 -3.78 -16.22 -8.80
CA GLY A 175 -4.20 -16.67 -10.13
C GLY A 175 -3.65 -15.82 -11.29
N GLY A 176 -2.57 -15.09 -11.04
CA GLY A 176 -1.97 -14.12 -11.95
C GLY A 176 -2.56 -12.71 -11.80
N TRP A 177 -1.79 -11.78 -11.28
CA TRP A 177 -2.17 -10.35 -11.27
C TRP A 177 -2.19 -9.84 -12.71
N PRO A 178 -3.27 -9.21 -13.21
CA PRO A 178 -3.43 -8.97 -14.63
C PRO A 178 -2.36 -8.02 -15.18
N ASN A 179 -1.74 -8.44 -16.28
CA ASN A 179 -0.88 -7.65 -17.15
C ASN A 179 0.42 -7.10 -16.54
N MET A 180 0.98 -7.73 -15.51
CA MET A 180 2.26 -7.33 -14.96
C MET A 180 3.36 -8.29 -15.37
N ASN A 181 4.37 -7.76 -16.07
CA ASN A 181 5.65 -8.45 -16.27
C ASN A 181 6.54 -8.15 -15.05
N TRP A 182 6.40 -8.97 -13.99
CA TRP A 182 7.17 -8.79 -12.77
C TRP A 182 8.68 -8.92 -12.99
N GLN A 183 9.13 -9.76 -13.90
CA GLN A 183 10.57 -9.97 -14.13
C GLN A 183 11.27 -8.68 -14.56
N ASP A 184 10.65 -7.91 -15.45
CA ASP A 184 11.25 -6.69 -15.99
C ASP A 184 10.91 -5.43 -15.18
N SER A 185 9.80 -5.44 -14.44
CA SER A 185 9.26 -4.25 -13.79
C SER A 185 9.20 -4.31 -12.26
N LYS A 186 9.55 -5.45 -11.66
CA LYS A 186 9.47 -5.69 -10.21
C LYS A 186 10.10 -4.57 -9.38
N ASN A 187 11.30 -4.17 -9.75
CA ASN A 187 12.04 -3.16 -8.99
C ASN A 187 11.38 -1.79 -9.05
N ILE A 188 10.78 -1.44 -10.19
CA ILE A 188 10.02 -0.20 -10.36
C ILE A 188 8.79 -0.23 -9.44
N TYR A 189 7.98 -1.28 -9.50
CA TYR A 189 6.77 -1.41 -8.68
C TYR A 189 7.09 -1.42 -7.18
N LEU A 190 8.16 -2.10 -6.76
CA LEU A 190 8.58 -2.10 -5.36
C LEU A 190 9.10 -0.73 -4.90
N THR A 191 9.83 -0.02 -5.76
CA THR A 191 10.33 1.33 -5.43
C THR A 191 9.19 2.34 -5.35
N VAL A 192 8.25 2.30 -6.30
CA VAL A 192 7.05 3.14 -6.28
C VAL A 192 6.21 2.82 -5.04
N PHE A 193 6.06 1.54 -4.68
CA PHE A 193 5.33 1.15 -3.48
C PHE A 193 5.94 1.75 -2.20
N LEU A 194 7.27 1.80 -2.09
CA LEU A 194 7.92 2.47 -0.96
C LEU A 194 7.62 3.98 -0.91
N LEU A 195 7.57 4.65 -2.07
CA LEU A 195 7.17 6.07 -2.13
C LEU A 195 5.71 6.26 -1.73
N GLU A 196 4.81 5.40 -2.19
CA GLU A 196 3.38 5.45 -1.83
C GLU A 196 3.17 5.20 -0.34
N GLU A 197 3.85 4.19 0.24
CA GLU A 197 3.79 3.92 1.68
C GLU A 197 4.39 5.07 2.50
N LEU A 198 5.49 5.66 2.04
CA LEU A 198 6.08 6.83 2.70
C LEU A 198 5.09 8.01 2.69
N ALA A 199 4.47 8.30 1.53
CA ALA A 199 3.45 9.34 1.40
C ALA A 199 2.26 9.06 2.34
N PHE A 200 1.76 7.82 2.38
CA PHE A 200 0.67 7.40 3.26
C PHE A 200 0.98 7.70 4.74
N TYR A 201 2.13 7.25 5.25
CA TYR A 201 2.48 7.49 6.65
C TYR A 201 2.68 8.98 6.98
N ILE A 202 3.18 9.78 6.03
CA ILE A 202 3.34 11.21 6.24
C ILE A 202 1.98 11.91 6.26
N GLU A 203 1.07 11.59 5.34
CA GLU A 203 -0.28 12.15 5.30
C GLU A 203 -1.09 11.81 6.54
N GLU A 204 -1.02 10.55 7.02
CA GLU A 204 -1.62 10.14 8.27
C GLU A 204 -1.13 10.99 9.46
N ASN A 205 0.18 11.27 9.51
CA ASN A 205 0.76 12.08 10.58
C ASN A 205 0.54 13.59 10.41
N ALA A 206 0.28 14.06 9.19
CA ALA A 206 -0.13 15.43 8.93
C ALA A 206 -1.61 15.69 9.30
N ASN A 207 -2.41 14.62 9.40
CA ASN A 207 -3.83 14.73 9.75
C ASN A 207 -3.98 14.99 11.26
N PRO A 208 -4.60 16.10 11.68
CA PRO A 208 -4.77 16.46 13.09
C PRO A 208 -5.52 15.40 13.92
N LEU A 209 -6.33 14.57 13.29
CA LEU A 209 -7.09 13.50 13.96
C LEU A 209 -6.19 12.33 14.39
N PHE A 210 -5.07 12.10 13.71
CA PHE A 210 -4.13 10.99 13.94
C PHE A 210 -2.83 11.40 14.60
N TYR A 211 -2.62 12.69 14.82
CA TYR A 211 -1.40 13.31 15.32
C TYR A 211 -0.76 12.66 16.58
N LYS A 212 -1.51 11.87 17.34
CA LYS A 212 -0.99 11.21 18.57
C LYS A 212 -0.06 10.01 18.32
N LYS A 213 0.21 9.64 17.05
CA LYS A 213 0.99 8.45 16.67
C LYS A 213 2.41 8.79 16.14
N SER A 214 3.05 9.85 16.66
CA SER A 214 4.39 10.27 16.21
C SER A 214 5.44 9.15 16.23
N ASP A 215 5.33 8.21 17.16
CA ASP A 215 6.28 7.10 17.29
C ASP A 215 6.18 6.11 16.10
N VAL A 216 5.01 5.98 15.49
CA VAL A 216 4.80 5.09 14.33
C VAL A 216 5.56 5.61 13.11
N LEU A 217 5.52 6.92 12.86
CA LEU A 217 6.27 7.52 11.74
C LEU A 217 7.78 7.33 11.92
N GLU A 218 8.31 7.52 13.12
CA GLU A 218 9.74 7.33 13.41
C GLU A 218 10.15 5.86 13.23
N ILE A 219 9.35 4.90 13.70
CA ILE A 219 9.58 3.47 13.50
C ILE A 219 9.60 3.14 12.01
N ARG A 220 8.61 3.61 11.25
CA ARG A 220 8.52 3.36 9.80
C ARG A 220 9.67 4.03 9.05
N CYS A 221 10.04 5.24 9.40
CA CYS A 221 11.20 5.93 8.83
C CYS A 221 12.48 5.09 8.98
N ASN A 222 12.72 4.51 10.17
CA ASN A 222 13.87 3.64 10.42
C ASN A 222 13.84 2.35 9.59
N GLU A 223 12.66 1.73 9.42
CA GLU A 223 12.48 0.56 8.54
C GLU A 223 12.76 0.92 7.07
N PHE A 224 12.25 2.06 6.58
CA PHE A 224 12.53 2.52 5.23
C PHE A 224 14.01 2.86 5.01
N MET A 225 14.68 3.48 5.98
CA MET A 225 16.14 3.70 5.92
C MET A 225 16.91 2.39 5.78
N THR A 226 16.50 1.34 6.50
CA THR A 226 17.10 0.00 6.39
C THR A 226 16.89 -0.58 5.00
N ILE A 227 15.69 -0.47 4.43
CA ILE A 227 15.37 -0.95 3.08
C ILE A 227 16.23 -0.21 2.06
N VAL A 228 16.22 1.13 2.09
CA VAL A 228 16.94 1.97 1.10
C VAL A 228 18.44 1.77 1.15
N ALA A 229 19.01 1.48 2.32
CA ALA A 229 20.44 1.17 2.45
C ALA A 229 20.85 -0.14 1.75
N ASP A 230 19.97 -1.15 1.75
CA ASP A 230 20.22 -2.48 1.20
C ASP A 230 19.72 -2.63 -0.25
N PHE A 231 18.80 -1.78 -0.69
CA PHE A 231 18.08 -1.91 -1.95
C PHE A 231 18.99 -1.86 -3.19
N PRO A 232 19.90 -0.88 -3.34
CA PRO A 232 20.75 -0.79 -4.53
C PRO A 232 21.74 -1.93 -4.67
N GLN A 233 22.21 -2.51 -3.54
CA GLN A 233 23.23 -3.57 -3.55
C GLN A 233 22.64 -4.93 -3.98
N LYS A 234 21.36 -5.17 -3.73
CA LYS A 234 20.68 -6.45 -4.05
C LYS A 234 20.11 -6.50 -5.48
N GLN A 235 20.05 -5.37 -6.17
CA GLN A 235 19.57 -5.31 -7.57
C GLN A 235 20.69 -5.54 -8.61
N LEU A 236 21.96 -5.47 -8.19
CA LEU A 236 23.12 -5.64 -9.07
C LEU A 236 23.64 -7.09 -9.11
N THR A 237 23.03 -8.00 -8.39
CA THR A 237 23.34 -9.44 -8.38
C THR A 237 22.20 -10.27 -8.94
#